data_5b9e29655c278cec9d4528e8d977d386
#
_entry.id   5b9e29655c278cec9d4528e8d977d386
#
_cell.length_a   1.000
_cell.length_b   1.000
_cell.length_c   1.000
_cell.angle_alpha   90.00
_cell.angle_beta   90.00
_cell.angle_gamma   90.00
#
_symmetry.space_group_name_H-M   'P 1'
#
loop_
_entity.id
_entity.type
_entity.pdbx_description
1 polymer ?
#
loop_
_entity_poly.entity_id
_entity_poly.type
_entity_poly.pdbx_seq_one_letter_code
_entity_poly.pdbx_strand_id
1 'polypeptide(L)'
;MSAVRKSTKKTPMSRVDHAWLRMERATNLMMISGVMMFETPVDINRLKKVIKDRFMAYPRFRQKVVETATGTFWQEDPDFDLDWHVRLSALPGKADKVALERFVSLLASTPLDKTKPLWQFHLVEKYGGGSALIIRIHHCYADGIALVQVILSMTESESHPSKREPLAKNWLKDDGKAVHARMGVIGRYMKMGEDLLEKGLDIYRDPGLASVIAKEGGEIARELAVALSLSDDPETILRGRLGVRKRVAWAP
;
A
#
# COMPACT_ATOMS: atom_id res chain seq x y z
N MET A 1 26.43 11.48 -27.09
CA MET A 1 26.70 12.07 -25.76
C MET A 1 25.99 11.21 -24.72
N SER A 2 26.72 10.38 -23.98
CA SER A 2 26.16 9.48 -22.95
C SER A 2 25.86 10.31 -21.71
N ALA A 3 24.60 10.49 -21.38
CA ALA A 3 24.18 11.13 -20.14
C ALA A 3 24.65 10.26 -18.97
N VAL A 4 25.57 10.78 -18.15
CA VAL A 4 25.98 10.15 -16.90
C VAL A 4 24.75 10.00 -16.02
N ARG A 5 24.20 8.77 -15.94
CA ARG A 5 23.11 8.43 -15.02
C ARG A 5 23.60 8.68 -13.60
N LYS A 6 23.11 9.76 -12.96
CA LYS A 6 23.35 10.00 -11.53
C LYS A 6 22.94 8.75 -10.76
N SER A 7 23.89 8.16 -10.04
CA SER A 7 23.61 7.05 -9.11
C SER A 7 22.59 7.53 -8.08
N THR A 8 21.36 7.05 -8.19
CA THR A 8 20.28 7.38 -7.24
C THR A 8 20.54 6.60 -5.95
N LYS A 9 20.52 7.32 -4.81
CA LYS A 9 20.72 6.75 -3.48
C LYS A 9 19.70 5.65 -3.22
N LYS A 10 20.17 4.46 -2.87
CA LYS A 10 19.33 3.33 -2.44
C LYS A 10 19.16 3.38 -0.92
N THR A 11 17.94 3.17 -0.45
CA THR A 11 17.62 3.06 0.98
C THR A 11 17.15 1.64 1.26
N PRO A 12 17.69 0.92 2.25
CA PRO A 12 17.21 -0.42 2.58
C PRO A 12 15.70 -0.43 2.83
N MET A 13 15.02 -1.47 2.34
CA MET A 13 13.60 -1.69 2.63
C MET A 13 13.47 -2.24 4.04
N SER A 14 12.44 -1.79 4.78
CA SER A 14 12.14 -2.36 6.10
C SER A 14 11.76 -3.83 5.97
N ARG A 15 11.95 -4.62 7.03
CA ARG A 15 11.58 -6.04 7.05
C ARG A 15 10.07 -6.24 6.83
N VAL A 16 9.25 -5.34 7.36
CA VAL A 16 7.79 -5.37 7.22
C VAL A 16 7.37 -5.06 5.78
N ASP A 17 7.89 -4.00 5.17
CA ASP A 17 7.62 -3.67 3.77
C ASP A 17 8.03 -4.81 2.84
N HIS A 18 9.20 -5.42 3.12
CA HIS A 18 9.71 -6.57 2.36
C HIS A 18 8.82 -7.81 2.55
N ALA A 19 8.28 -8.05 3.76
CA ALA A 19 7.34 -9.15 3.99
C ALA A 19 6.09 -8.99 3.14
N TRP A 20 5.48 -7.79 3.10
CA TRP A 20 4.35 -7.51 2.22
C TRP A 20 4.66 -7.77 0.74
N LEU A 21 5.84 -7.36 0.29
CA LEU A 21 6.26 -7.59 -1.10
C LEU A 21 6.38 -9.08 -1.41
N ARG A 22 6.93 -9.87 -0.48
CA ARG A 22 7.12 -11.32 -0.66
C ARG A 22 5.83 -12.14 -0.53
N MET A 23 4.84 -11.64 0.17
CA MET A 23 3.53 -12.29 0.30
C MET A 23 2.69 -12.15 -0.97
N GLU A 24 3.08 -11.26 -1.90
CA GLU A 24 2.35 -11.09 -3.15
C GLU A 24 2.33 -12.36 -3.98
N ARG A 25 1.14 -12.75 -4.42
CA ARG A 25 0.88 -13.88 -5.32
C ARG A 25 -0.20 -13.51 -6.33
N ALA A 26 -0.27 -14.21 -7.45
CA ALA A 26 -1.32 -13.97 -8.44
C ALA A 26 -2.74 -14.04 -7.86
N THR A 27 -2.95 -14.88 -6.85
CA THR A 27 -4.22 -15.00 -6.11
C THR A 27 -4.40 -13.94 -5.03
N ASN A 28 -3.32 -13.25 -4.62
CA ASN A 28 -3.33 -12.18 -3.63
C ASN A 28 -2.24 -11.15 -3.95
N LEU A 29 -2.62 -10.08 -4.63
CA LEU A 29 -1.70 -9.06 -5.15
C LEU A 29 -1.17 -8.08 -4.10
N MET A 30 -1.47 -8.29 -2.81
CA MET A 30 -1.06 -7.40 -1.71
C MET A 30 -1.25 -5.91 -2.02
N MET A 31 -2.35 -5.61 -2.69
CA MET A 31 -2.69 -4.29 -3.20
C MET A 31 -3.93 -3.76 -2.49
N ILE A 32 -3.81 -2.56 -1.95
CA ILE A 32 -4.95 -1.79 -1.43
C ILE A 32 -5.58 -1.07 -2.60
N SER A 33 -6.89 -1.24 -2.76
CA SER A 33 -7.68 -0.56 -3.77
C SER A 33 -8.78 0.26 -3.10
N GLY A 34 -8.93 1.51 -3.52
CA GLY A 34 -9.99 2.41 -3.07
C GLY A 34 -10.74 2.98 -4.26
N VAL A 35 -12.01 3.30 -4.05
CA VAL A 35 -12.84 3.99 -5.04
C VAL A 35 -13.43 5.22 -4.38
N MET A 36 -13.21 6.39 -5.00
CA MET A 36 -13.83 7.66 -4.61
C MET A 36 -14.79 8.09 -5.71
N MET A 37 -16.02 8.36 -5.36
CA MET A 37 -17.04 8.88 -6.29
C MET A 37 -17.26 10.36 -6.00
N PHE A 38 -17.25 11.17 -7.05
CA PHE A 38 -17.44 12.61 -7.00
C PHE A 38 -18.76 12.97 -7.68
N GLU A 39 -19.55 13.83 -7.06
CA GLU A 39 -20.81 14.33 -7.62
C GLU A 39 -20.60 15.30 -8.78
N THR A 40 -19.42 15.88 -8.88
CA THR A 40 -19.02 16.80 -9.95
C THR A 40 -17.86 16.25 -10.76
N PRO A 41 -17.73 16.61 -12.05
CA PRO A 41 -16.60 16.21 -12.86
C PRO A 41 -15.27 16.70 -12.30
N VAL A 42 -14.29 15.79 -12.25
CA VAL A 42 -12.91 16.08 -11.83
C VAL A 42 -12.05 16.24 -13.08
N ASP A 43 -11.38 17.39 -13.19
CA ASP A 43 -10.40 17.64 -14.26
C ASP A 43 -9.10 16.87 -13.97
N ILE A 44 -8.60 16.16 -15.02
CA ILE A 44 -7.39 15.32 -14.89
C ILE A 44 -6.13 16.13 -14.59
N ASN A 45 -6.01 17.35 -15.11
CA ASN A 45 -4.83 18.18 -14.86
C ASN A 45 -4.83 18.73 -13.45
N ARG A 46 -6.00 19.09 -12.92
CA ARG A 46 -6.18 19.47 -11.53
C ARG A 46 -5.85 18.29 -10.60
N LEU A 47 -6.32 17.09 -10.92
CA LEU A 47 -5.99 15.87 -10.16
C LEU A 47 -4.48 15.60 -10.17
N LYS A 48 -3.83 15.64 -11.33
CA LYS A 48 -2.36 15.49 -11.45
C LYS A 48 -1.61 16.52 -10.63
N LYS A 49 -2.09 17.78 -10.62
CA LYS A 49 -1.50 18.83 -9.80
C LYS A 49 -1.61 18.51 -8.31
N VAL A 50 -2.77 18.10 -7.82
CA VAL A 50 -2.96 17.70 -6.42
C VAL A 50 -2.07 16.52 -6.04
N ILE A 51 -1.99 15.50 -6.90
CA ILE A 51 -1.13 14.34 -6.69
C ILE A 51 0.34 14.78 -6.62
N LYS A 52 0.79 15.61 -7.55
CA LYS A 52 2.16 16.13 -7.57
C LYS A 52 2.49 16.94 -6.31
N ASP A 53 1.59 17.83 -5.89
CA ASP A 53 1.86 18.77 -4.80
C ASP A 53 1.71 18.10 -3.42
N ARG A 54 0.83 17.11 -3.27
CA ARG A 54 0.48 16.53 -1.97
C ARG A 54 0.90 15.07 -1.81
N PHE A 55 0.54 14.19 -2.75
CA PHE A 55 0.87 12.76 -2.68
C PHE A 55 2.37 12.51 -2.92
N MET A 56 2.93 13.14 -3.95
CA MET A 56 4.35 13.01 -4.25
C MET A 56 5.25 13.86 -3.33
N ALA A 57 4.70 14.67 -2.43
CA ALA A 57 5.43 15.29 -1.33
C ALA A 57 6.06 14.23 -0.41
N TYR A 58 5.49 13.02 -0.38
CA TYR A 58 6.07 11.86 0.27
C TYR A 58 7.08 11.19 -0.69
N PRO A 59 8.40 11.22 -0.42
CA PRO A 59 9.43 10.71 -1.35
C PRO A 59 9.22 9.24 -1.74
N ARG A 60 8.63 8.45 -0.84
CA ARG A 60 8.36 7.03 -1.05
C ARG A 60 7.58 6.77 -2.33
N PHE A 61 6.61 7.61 -2.68
CA PHE A 61 5.79 7.43 -3.88
C PHE A 61 6.51 7.75 -5.21
N ARG A 62 7.74 8.28 -5.14
CA ARG A 62 8.63 8.40 -6.31
C ARG A 62 9.66 7.28 -6.40
N GLN A 63 9.69 6.40 -5.39
CA GLN A 63 10.66 5.31 -5.31
C GLN A 63 10.05 4.00 -5.80
N LYS A 64 10.84 3.23 -6.50
CA LYS A 64 10.55 1.85 -6.87
C LYS A 64 11.35 0.88 -6.03
N VAL A 65 10.90 -0.35 -6.00
CA VAL A 65 11.59 -1.46 -5.34
C VAL A 65 12.70 -1.96 -6.26
N VAL A 66 13.89 -2.16 -5.71
CA VAL A 66 15.03 -2.77 -6.42
C VAL A 66 15.57 -3.92 -5.60
N GLU A 67 15.54 -5.11 -6.17
CA GLU A 67 16.14 -6.30 -5.58
C GLU A 67 17.59 -6.45 -6.07
N THR A 68 18.50 -6.76 -5.17
CA THR A 68 19.91 -7.00 -5.44
C THR A 68 20.37 -8.25 -4.70
N ALA A 69 21.58 -8.73 -4.99
CA ALA A 69 22.17 -9.86 -4.26
C ALA A 69 22.33 -9.57 -2.74
N THR A 70 22.40 -8.28 -2.35
CA THR A 70 22.58 -7.86 -0.95
C THR A 70 21.28 -7.49 -0.23
N GLY A 71 20.13 -7.54 -0.91
CA GLY A 71 18.84 -7.26 -0.32
C GLY A 71 17.92 -6.43 -1.21
N THR A 72 16.82 -5.99 -0.62
CA THR A 72 15.78 -5.19 -1.27
C THR A 72 15.86 -3.74 -0.81
N PHE A 73 15.75 -2.82 -1.76
CA PHE A 73 15.98 -1.40 -1.53
C PHE A 73 14.87 -0.56 -2.17
N TRP A 74 14.63 0.59 -1.60
CA TRP A 74 13.91 1.69 -2.20
C TRP A 74 14.90 2.55 -3.02
N GLN A 75 14.58 2.84 -4.25
CA GLN A 75 15.37 3.69 -5.13
C GLN A 75 14.45 4.65 -5.88
N GLU A 76 14.82 5.93 -5.90
CA GLU A 76 14.09 6.90 -6.72
C GLU A 76 14.09 6.47 -8.19
N ASP A 77 12.90 6.48 -8.81
CA ASP A 77 12.77 6.10 -10.21
C ASP A 77 13.23 7.27 -11.11
N PRO A 78 14.36 7.13 -11.83
CA PRO A 78 14.88 8.20 -12.69
C PRO A 78 13.97 8.46 -13.88
N ASP A 79 13.15 7.48 -14.26
CA ASP A 79 12.24 7.52 -15.40
C ASP A 79 10.79 7.63 -14.91
N PHE A 80 10.58 8.31 -13.77
CA PHE A 80 9.26 8.51 -13.20
C PHE A 80 8.38 9.31 -14.15
N ASP A 81 7.22 8.74 -14.51
CA ASP A 81 6.23 9.36 -15.36
C ASP A 81 4.89 9.45 -14.66
N LEU A 82 4.44 10.67 -14.34
CA LEU A 82 3.17 10.88 -13.67
C LEU A 82 1.98 10.47 -14.55
N ASP A 83 2.10 10.60 -15.87
CA ASP A 83 1.03 10.25 -16.81
C ASP A 83 0.83 8.75 -16.89
N TRP A 84 1.89 7.98 -16.67
CA TRP A 84 1.79 6.54 -16.53
C TRP A 84 1.08 6.13 -15.23
N HIS A 85 1.28 6.89 -14.15
CA HIS A 85 0.68 6.62 -12.84
C HIS A 85 -0.75 7.13 -12.71
N VAL A 86 -1.10 8.25 -13.35
CA VAL A 86 -2.40 8.90 -13.25
C VAL A 86 -3.08 8.88 -14.61
N ARG A 87 -3.96 7.91 -14.79
CA ARG A 87 -4.56 7.57 -16.08
C ARG A 87 -5.99 8.07 -16.18
N LEU A 88 -6.30 8.62 -17.33
CA LEU A 88 -7.67 8.84 -17.73
C LEU A 88 -8.26 7.53 -18.26
N SER A 89 -9.47 7.21 -17.82
CA SER A 89 -10.16 5.97 -18.16
C SER A 89 -11.61 6.26 -18.53
N ALA A 90 -12.15 5.47 -19.45
CA ALA A 90 -13.55 5.52 -19.83
C ALA A 90 -14.21 4.17 -19.57
N LEU A 91 -15.44 4.20 -19.09
CA LEU A 91 -16.25 2.99 -18.96
C LEU A 91 -17.06 2.74 -20.24
N PRO A 92 -17.27 1.46 -20.60
CA PRO A 92 -18.10 1.13 -21.75
C PRO A 92 -19.58 1.39 -21.49
N GLY A 93 -20.34 1.65 -22.53
CA GLY A 93 -21.78 1.79 -22.49
C GLY A 93 -22.27 2.99 -21.69
N LYS A 94 -23.21 2.78 -20.79
CA LYS A 94 -23.85 3.84 -19.98
C LYS A 94 -22.97 4.35 -18.84
N ALA A 95 -21.79 3.80 -18.64
CA ALA A 95 -20.90 4.12 -17.49
C ALA A 95 -21.63 4.01 -16.14
N ASP A 96 -22.42 2.97 -15.98
CA ASP A 96 -23.20 2.71 -14.76
C ASP A 96 -22.36 2.03 -13.67
N LYS A 97 -22.98 1.77 -12.53
CA LYS A 97 -22.36 1.09 -11.38
C LYS A 97 -21.76 -0.26 -11.77
N VAL A 98 -22.46 -1.06 -12.56
CA VAL A 98 -22.00 -2.39 -12.98
C VAL A 98 -20.74 -2.29 -13.84
N ALA A 99 -20.68 -1.31 -14.75
CA ALA A 99 -19.49 -1.05 -15.55
C ALA A 99 -18.30 -0.62 -14.68
N LEU A 100 -18.53 0.24 -13.67
CA LEU A 100 -17.49 0.64 -12.72
C LEU A 100 -17.01 -0.54 -11.87
N GLU A 101 -17.90 -1.35 -11.32
CA GLU A 101 -17.55 -2.54 -10.54
C GLU A 101 -16.72 -3.55 -11.35
N ARG A 102 -17.07 -3.75 -12.63
CA ARG A 102 -16.28 -4.59 -13.55
C ARG A 102 -14.89 -4.02 -13.78
N PHE A 103 -14.79 -2.71 -13.98
CA PHE A 103 -13.50 -2.04 -14.17
C PHE A 103 -12.63 -2.13 -12.91
N VAL A 104 -13.19 -1.87 -11.73
CA VAL A 104 -12.49 -2.04 -10.45
C VAL A 104 -12.06 -3.49 -10.25
N SER A 105 -12.91 -4.45 -10.58
CA SER A 105 -12.59 -5.89 -10.50
C SER A 105 -11.42 -6.28 -11.42
N LEU A 106 -11.38 -5.73 -12.63
CA LEU A 106 -10.28 -5.91 -13.57
C LEU A 106 -8.98 -5.36 -12.98
N LEU A 107 -9.01 -4.12 -12.49
CA LEU A 107 -7.86 -3.46 -11.88
C LEU A 107 -7.38 -4.20 -10.62
N ALA A 108 -8.29 -4.65 -9.75
CA ALA A 108 -7.97 -5.44 -8.56
C ALA A 108 -7.39 -6.83 -8.89
N SER A 109 -7.61 -7.32 -10.10
CA SER A 109 -7.07 -8.61 -10.61
C SER A 109 -5.78 -8.46 -11.40
N THR A 110 -5.34 -7.23 -11.69
CA THR A 110 -4.16 -6.95 -12.51
C THR A 110 -3.00 -6.51 -11.63
N PRO A 111 -1.84 -7.15 -11.64
CA PRO A 111 -0.69 -6.73 -10.85
C PRO A 111 -0.19 -5.33 -11.26
N LEU A 112 0.47 -4.65 -10.32
CA LEU A 112 1.21 -3.43 -10.62
C LEU A 112 2.55 -3.77 -11.28
N ASP A 113 3.05 -2.87 -12.12
CA ASP A 113 4.34 -3.03 -12.80
C ASP A 113 5.49 -2.83 -11.81
N LYS A 114 6.25 -3.90 -11.53
CA LYS A 114 7.37 -3.90 -10.59
C LYS A 114 8.59 -3.08 -11.06
N THR A 115 8.62 -2.67 -12.31
CA THR A 115 9.68 -1.78 -12.83
C THR A 115 9.45 -0.31 -12.49
N LYS A 116 8.29 0.03 -11.93
CA LYS A 116 7.82 1.36 -11.58
C LYS A 116 7.49 1.45 -10.09
N PRO A 117 7.28 2.65 -9.52
CA PRO A 117 6.60 2.78 -8.24
C PRO A 117 5.25 2.07 -8.23
N LEU A 118 4.97 1.25 -7.20
CA LEU A 118 3.85 0.31 -7.18
C LEU A 118 2.55 0.98 -6.77
N TRP A 119 2.10 1.95 -7.55
CA TRP A 119 0.81 2.60 -7.38
C TRP A 119 0.27 3.13 -8.71
N GLN A 120 -1.04 3.22 -8.85
CA GLN A 120 -1.73 3.83 -9.99
C GLN A 120 -3.06 4.44 -9.55
N PHE A 121 -3.44 5.54 -10.18
CA PHE A 121 -4.73 6.18 -10.08
C PHE A 121 -5.40 6.19 -11.45
N HIS A 122 -6.69 5.83 -11.49
CA HIS A 122 -7.49 5.82 -12.71
C HIS A 122 -8.68 6.74 -12.52
N LEU A 123 -8.71 7.84 -13.25
CA LEU A 123 -9.84 8.77 -13.26
C LEU A 123 -10.81 8.36 -14.36
N VAL A 124 -12.03 8.02 -13.97
CA VAL A 124 -13.16 7.87 -14.86
C VAL A 124 -13.89 9.20 -14.88
N GLU A 125 -13.75 9.94 -16.00
CA GLU A 125 -14.28 11.31 -16.09
C GLU A 125 -15.80 11.39 -16.02
N LYS A 126 -16.50 10.41 -16.59
CA LYS A 126 -17.97 10.42 -16.70
C LYS A 126 -18.53 9.24 -15.94
N TYR A 127 -18.99 9.49 -14.72
CA TYR A 127 -19.66 8.51 -13.89
C TYR A 127 -20.72 9.19 -13.03
N GLY A 128 -22.01 8.79 -13.19
CA GLY A 128 -23.11 9.27 -12.35
C GLY A 128 -23.32 10.79 -12.34
N GLY A 129 -23.01 11.47 -13.42
CA GLY A 129 -23.06 12.95 -13.51
C GLY A 129 -21.78 13.65 -13.04
N GLY A 130 -20.87 12.93 -12.41
CA GLY A 130 -19.56 13.39 -11.94
C GLY A 130 -18.41 12.51 -12.42
N SER A 131 -17.54 12.11 -11.53
CA SER A 131 -16.36 11.27 -11.82
C SER A 131 -16.16 10.18 -10.77
N ALA A 132 -15.38 9.14 -11.13
CA ALA A 132 -14.89 8.16 -10.16
C ALA A 132 -13.37 8.06 -10.24
N LEU A 133 -12.70 8.02 -9.09
CA LEU A 133 -11.26 7.82 -8.98
C LEU A 133 -10.98 6.46 -8.34
N ILE A 134 -10.30 5.59 -9.07
CA ILE A 134 -9.86 4.29 -8.57
C ILE A 134 -8.37 4.43 -8.20
N ILE A 135 -8.05 4.08 -6.97
CA ILE A 135 -6.72 4.17 -6.39
C ILE A 135 -6.21 2.76 -6.15
N ARG A 136 -4.99 2.48 -6.55
CA ARG A 136 -4.32 1.19 -6.35
C ARG A 136 -2.92 1.45 -5.82
N ILE A 137 -2.60 0.90 -4.65
CA ILE A 137 -1.29 1.06 -4.02
C ILE A 137 -0.89 -0.28 -3.41
N HIS A 138 0.34 -0.74 -3.68
CA HIS A 138 0.85 -1.95 -3.05
C HIS A 138 1.09 -1.73 -1.55
N HIS A 139 0.76 -2.72 -0.74
CA HIS A 139 0.81 -2.63 0.73
C HIS A 139 2.22 -2.38 1.29
N CYS A 140 3.28 -2.69 0.54
CA CYS A 140 4.65 -2.41 0.97
C CYS A 140 4.98 -0.91 1.08
N TYR A 141 4.15 0.01 0.55
CA TYR A 141 4.39 1.45 0.64
C TYR A 141 3.99 2.05 1.98
N ALA A 142 2.91 1.54 2.56
CA ALA A 142 2.43 1.90 3.88
C ALA A 142 1.30 0.94 4.30
N ASP A 143 1.00 0.89 5.59
CA ASP A 143 -0.19 0.21 6.07
C ASP A 143 -1.49 0.92 5.63
N GLY A 144 -2.61 0.21 5.77
CA GLY A 144 -3.91 0.71 5.30
C GLY A 144 -4.31 2.04 5.94
N ILE A 145 -4.02 2.26 7.23
CA ILE A 145 -4.39 3.49 7.94
C ILE A 145 -3.53 4.65 7.48
N ALA A 146 -2.23 4.43 7.33
CA ALA A 146 -1.32 5.44 6.81
C ALA A 146 -1.70 5.84 5.38
N LEU A 147 -2.08 4.89 4.51
CA LEU A 147 -2.56 5.18 3.16
C LEU A 147 -3.85 5.98 3.16
N VAL A 148 -4.81 5.67 4.05
CA VAL A 148 -6.02 6.47 4.21
C VAL A 148 -5.68 7.91 4.60
N GLN A 149 -4.76 8.14 5.54
CA GLN A 149 -4.32 9.48 5.92
C GLN A 149 -3.66 10.24 4.75
N VAL A 150 -2.82 9.56 3.96
CA VAL A 150 -2.23 10.13 2.75
C VAL A 150 -3.31 10.53 1.74
N ILE A 151 -4.29 9.67 1.50
CA ILE A 151 -5.40 9.97 0.59
C ILE A 151 -6.24 11.14 1.11
N LEU A 152 -6.59 11.15 2.40
CA LEU A 152 -7.32 12.25 3.02
C LEU A 152 -6.53 13.57 2.99
N SER A 153 -5.20 13.52 3.02
CA SER A 153 -4.37 14.73 2.87
C SER A 153 -4.49 15.38 1.49
N MET A 154 -4.95 14.65 0.49
CA MET A 154 -5.23 15.17 -0.86
C MET A 154 -6.60 15.83 -0.97
N THR A 155 -7.49 15.61 0.00
CA THR A 155 -8.83 16.22 0.05
C THR A 155 -8.86 17.43 0.96
N GLU A 156 -9.87 18.27 0.80
CA GLU A 156 -10.12 19.43 1.65
C GLU A 156 -11.52 19.34 2.23
N SER A 157 -11.68 19.77 3.48
CA SER A 157 -12.97 19.82 4.16
C SER A 157 -13.80 21.06 3.80
N GLU A 158 -13.18 22.02 3.12
CA GLU A 158 -13.80 23.29 2.73
C GLU A 158 -13.56 23.57 1.24
N SER A 159 -14.48 24.29 0.62
CA SER A 159 -14.41 24.67 -0.81
C SER A 159 -13.28 25.66 -1.14
N HIS A 160 -12.62 26.23 -0.12
CA HIS A 160 -11.48 27.12 -0.29
C HIS A 160 -10.19 26.45 0.19
N PRO A 161 -9.13 26.45 -0.64
CA PRO A 161 -7.87 25.81 -0.28
C PRO A 161 -7.23 26.53 0.91
N SER A 162 -7.29 25.93 2.09
CA SER A 162 -6.45 26.38 3.19
C SER A 162 -5.00 26.01 2.89
N LYS A 163 -4.04 26.90 3.20
CA LYS A 163 -2.61 26.64 3.16
C LYS A 163 -2.22 25.62 4.26
N ARG A 164 -2.77 24.41 4.20
CA ARG A 164 -2.31 23.34 5.10
C ARG A 164 -0.94 22.89 4.64
N GLU A 165 0.04 23.01 5.52
CA GLU A 165 1.34 22.37 5.29
C GLU A 165 1.11 20.86 5.11
N PRO A 166 1.75 20.24 4.11
CA PRO A 166 1.68 18.79 3.96
C PRO A 166 2.08 18.12 5.28
N LEU A 167 1.29 17.18 5.77
CA LEU A 167 1.63 16.32 6.91
C LEU A 167 2.98 15.59 6.71
N ALA A 168 3.47 15.57 5.47
CA ALA A 168 4.75 15.02 5.05
C ALA A 168 5.97 15.52 5.82
N LYS A 169 5.96 16.77 6.34
CA LYS A 169 7.12 17.30 7.09
C LYS A 169 7.38 16.55 8.39
N ASN A 170 6.37 15.99 9.04
CA ASN A 170 6.51 15.23 10.27
C ASN A 170 6.80 13.73 10.01
N TRP A 171 6.42 13.21 8.84
CA TRP A 171 6.69 11.83 8.42
C TRP A 171 8.17 11.57 8.11
N LEU A 172 8.85 12.60 7.59
CA LEU A 172 10.27 12.48 7.20
C LEU A 172 11.24 12.56 8.39
N LYS A 173 10.78 13.03 9.55
CA LYS A 173 11.63 13.17 10.76
C LYS A 173 11.62 11.94 11.66
N ASP A 174 10.64 11.08 11.48
CA ASP A 174 10.42 9.94 12.38
C ASP A 174 10.26 8.69 11.50
N ASP A 175 11.30 7.90 11.34
CA ASP A 175 11.35 6.62 10.61
C ASP A 175 10.20 5.64 10.95
N GLY A 176 8.96 6.08 10.80
CA GLY A 176 7.74 5.35 11.14
C GLY A 176 7.34 5.39 12.63
N LYS A 177 8.16 5.90 13.55
CA LYS A 177 7.92 5.83 15.00
C LYS A 177 6.78 6.71 15.50
N ALA A 178 6.51 7.87 14.86
CA ALA A 178 5.47 8.79 15.33
C ALA A 178 4.05 8.35 14.96
N VAL A 179 3.87 7.58 13.90
CA VAL A 179 2.56 7.04 13.52
C VAL A 179 2.12 5.96 14.50
N HIS A 180 3.05 5.13 14.98
CA HIS A 180 2.77 4.08 15.97
C HIS A 180 2.39 4.65 17.34
N ALA A 181 2.95 5.78 17.75
CA ALA A 181 2.65 6.39 19.06
C ALA A 181 1.23 6.97 19.18
N ARG A 182 0.60 7.34 18.06
CA ARG A 182 -0.78 7.90 18.04
C ARG A 182 -1.90 6.87 17.89
N MET A 183 -1.57 5.63 17.58
CA MET A 183 -2.56 4.61 17.23
C MET A 183 -3.06 3.74 18.40
N GLY A 184 -2.70 4.04 19.64
CA GLY A 184 -3.25 3.35 20.83
C GLY A 184 -3.10 1.82 20.79
N VAL A 185 -4.19 1.09 20.93
CA VAL A 185 -4.21 -0.39 21.01
C VAL A 185 -3.70 -1.04 19.71
N ILE A 186 -4.08 -0.52 18.55
CA ILE A 186 -3.67 -1.05 17.23
C ILE A 186 -2.16 -0.88 17.02
N GLY A 187 -1.59 0.26 17.41
CA GLY A 187 -0.13 0.48 17.35
C GLY A 187 0.66 -0.49 18.23
N ARG A 188 0.09 -0.91 19.37
CA ARG A 188 0.69 -1.94 20.23
C ARG A 188 0.70 -3.32 19.57
N TYR A 189 -0.40 -3.72 18.93
CA TYR A 189 -0.45 -5.00 18.22
C TYR A 189 0.48 -5.04 17.00
N MET A 190 0.61 -3.93 16.26
CA MET A 190 1.55 -3.84 15.14
C MET A 190 3.00 -3.88 15.61
N LYS A 191 3.35 -3.15 16.70
CA LYS A 191 4.69 -3.19 17.27
C LYS A 191 5.02 -4.57 17.82
N MET A 192 4.07 -5.24 18.46
CA MET A 192 4.23 -6.62 18.94
C MET A 192 4.46 -7.59 17.77
N GLY A 193 3.80 -7.39 16.64
CA GLY A 193 4.03 -8.16 15.41
C GLY A 193 5.41 -7.91 14.80
N GLU A 194 5.90 -6.68 14.81
CA GLU A 194 7.26 -6.32 14.37
C GLU A 194 8.31 -6.96 15.28
N ASP A 195 8.16 -6.82 16.59
CA ASP A 195 9.07 -7.40 17.59
C ASP A 195 9.08 -8.95 17.52
N LEU A 196 7.93 -9.58 17.20
CA LEU A 196 7.82 -11.04 17.03
C LEU A 196 8.52 -11.52 15.76
N LEU A 197 8.35 -10.82 14.65
CA LEU A 197 9.03 -11.11 13.39
C LEU A 197 10.55 -10.91 13.51
N GLU A 198 10.97 -9.86 14.21
CA GLU A 198 12.38 -9.56 14.44
C GLU A 198 13.03 -10.65 15.30
N LYS A 199 12.42 -11.00 16.42
CA LYS A 199 12.89 -12.08 17.31
C LYS A 199 12.86 -13.46 16.62
N GLY A 200 11.83 -13.75 15.83
CA GLY A 200 11.73 -14.99 15.06
C GLY A 200 12.83 -15.15 14.00
N LEU A 201 13.22 -14.07 13.35
CA LEU A 201 14.32 -14.07 12.37
C LEU A 201 15.70 -14.17 13.04
N ASP A 202 15.86 -13.60 14.23
CA ASP A 202 17.10 -13.70 14.98
C ASP A 202 17.31 -15.12 15.53
N ILE A 203 16.27 -15.82 15.98
CA ILE A 203 16.30 -17.24 16.34
C ILE A 203 16.69 -18.11 15.14
N TYR A 204 16.20 -17.82 13.95
CA TYR A 204 16.54 -18.55 12.74
C TYR A 204 18.02 -18.38 12.35
N ARG A 205 18.63 -17.24 12.68
CA ARG A 205 20.04 -16.94 12.38
C ARG A 205 21.00 -17.47 13.46
N ASP A 206 20.55 -17.52 14.70
CA ASP A 206 21.33 -18.02 15.83
C ASP A 206 20.43 -18.86 16.76
N PRO A 207 20.43 -20.20 16.58
CA PRO A 207 19.67 -21.12 17.43
C PRO A 207 20.04 -21.06 18.92
N GLY A 208 21.20 -20.51 19.28
CA GLY A 208 21.62 -20.31 20.67
C GLY A 208 20.77 -19.24 21.40
N LEU A 209 20.23 -18.26 20.68
CA LEU A 209 19.31 -17.25 21.19
C LEU A 209 17.95 -17.84 21.62
N ALA A 210 17.57 -18.99 21.07
CA ALA A 210 16.34 -19.67 21.46
C ALA A 210 16.28 -20.00 22.96
N SER A 211 17.42 -20.33 23.57
CA SER A 211 17.52 -20.65 25.00
C SER A 211 17.41 -19.43 25.91
N VAL A 212 17.83 -18.26 25.45
CA VAL A 212 17.71 -16.99 26.19
C VAL A 212 16.27 -16.47 26.08
N ILE A 213 15.69 -16.56 24.91
CA ILE A 213 14.30 -16.13 24.64
C ILE A 213 13.30 -17.09 25.30
N ALA A 214 13.61 -18.38 25.42
CA ALA A 214 12.78 -19.34 26.15
C ALA A 214 12.65 -19.03 27.65
N LYS A 215 13.64 -18.37 28.24
CA LYS A 215 13.61 -17.93 29.66
C LYS A 215 12.75 -16.67 29.88
N GLU A 216 12.68 -15.76 28.90
CA GLU A 216 11.86 -14.55 28.95
C GLU A 216 10.52 -14.69 28.22
N GLY A 217 10.39 -15.70 27.36
CA GLY A 217 9.33 -15.83 26.36
C GLY A 217 8.27 -16.88 26.67
N GLY A 218 8.08 -17.31 27.90
CA GLY A 218 7.06 -18.30 28.27
C GLY A 218 5.64 -17.95 27.78
N GLU A 219 5.28 -16.67 27.74
CA GLU A 219 4.00 -16.21 27.19
C GLU A 219 3.98 -16.25 25.67
N ILE A 220 5.03 -15.82 25.00
CA ILE A 220 5.13 -15.82 23.53
C ILE A 220 5.18 -17.25 22.98
N ALA A 221 5.93 -18.13 23.62
CA ALA A 221 5.97 -19.55 23.25
C ALA A 221 4.62 -20.23 23.45
N ARG A 222 3.88 -19.86 24.48
CA ARG A 222 2.53 -20.34 24.73
C ARG A 222 1.52 -19.81 23.68
N GLU A 223 1.58 -18.54 23.31
CA GLU A 223 0.72 -17.98 22.26
C GLU A 223 1.04 -18.56 20.89
N LEU A 224 2.32 -18.78 20.57
CA LEU A 224 2.74 -19.48 19.36
C LEU A 224 2.29 -20.95 19.37
N ALA A 225 2.40 -21.64 20.50
CA ALA A 225 1.92 -23.01 20.64
C ALA A 225 0.41 -23.08 20.52
N VAL A 226 -0.34 -22.11 21.06
CA VAL A 226 -1.78 -21.99 20.87
C VAL A 226 -2.11 -21.71 19.41
N ALA A 227 -1.41 -20.79 18.76
CA ALA A 227 -1.61 -20.48 17.35
C ALA A 227 -1.29 -21.68 16.42
N LEU A 228 -0.27 -22.46 16.74
CA LEU A 228 0.10 -23.68 16.02
C LEU A 228 -0.81 -24.88 16.34
N SER A 229 -1.49 -24.85 17.49
CA SER A 229 -2.46 -25.87 17.90
C SER A 229 -3.89 -25.57 17.45
N LEU A 230 -4.13 -24.37 16.89
CA LEU A 230 -5.42 -24.08 16.27
C LEU A 230 -5.61 -25.07 15.11
N SER A 231 -6.69 -25.84 15.20
CA SER A 231 -7.12 -26.69 14.10
C SER A 231 -7.32 -25.82 12.86
N ASP A 232 -7.09 -26.39 11.70
CA ASP A 232 -7.47 -25.75 10.44
C ASP A 232 -8.89 -25.17 10.55
N ASP A 233 -9.08 -23.96 10.02
CA ASP A 233 -10.39 -23.31 9.99
C ASP A 233 -11.44 -24.29 9.48
N PRO A 234 -12.64 -24.36 10.13
CA PRO A 234 -13.71 -25.22 9.68
C PRO A 234 -14.06 -24.95 8.22
N GLU A 235 -14.46 -25.96 7.49
CA GLU A 235 -14.92 -25.82 6.11
C GLU A 235 -16.14 -24.89 6.06
N THR A 236 -15.93 -23.73 5.46
CA THR A 236 -16.99 -22.75 5.20
C THR A 236 -17.15 -22.53 3.71
N ILE A 237 -18.29 -21.94 3.31
CA ILE A 237 -18.50 -21.55 1.90
C ILE A 237 -17.45 -20.55 1.38
N LEU A 238 -16.71 -19.91 2.28
CA LEU A 238 -15.62 -18.98 1.96
C LEU A 238 -14.26 -19.69 1.80
N ARG A 239 -14.17 -20.96 2.23
CA ARG A 239 -12.95 -21.77 2.11
C ARG A 239 -12.96 -22.49 0.78
N GLY A 240 -12.19 -21.99 -0.17
CA GLY A 240 -12.06 -22.59 -1.50
C GLY A 240 -10.73 -22.20 -2.15
N ARG A 241 -10.45 -22.78 -3.32
CA ARG A 241 -9.27 -22.37 -4.10
C ARG A 241 -9.44 -20.91 -4.54
N LEU A 242 -8.51 -20.07 -4.11
CA LEU A 242 -8.48 -18.67 -4.52
C LEU A 242 -8.16 -18.55 -6.00
N GLY A 243 -9.07 -17.92 -6.76
CA GLY A 243 -8.86 -17.59 -8.15
C GLY A 243 -8.02 -16.33 -8.33
N VAL A 244 -7.42 -16.16 -9.50
CA VAL A 244 -6.68 -14.93 -9.87
C VAL A 244 -7.63 -13.77 -10.17
N ARG A 245 -8.87 -14.05 -10.58
CA ARG A 245 -9.88 -13.02 -10.83
C ARG A 245 -10.59 -12.65 -9.55
N LYS A 246 -10.62 -11.36 -9.28
CA LYS A 246 -11.37 -10.77 -8.16
C LYS A 246 -12.64 -10.15 -8.66
N ARG A 247 -13.70 -10.22 -7.87
CA ARG A 247 -14.95 -9.50 -8.11
C ARG A 247 -15.16 -8.51 -6.97
N VAL A 248 -15.37 -7.27 -7.33
CA VAL A 248 -15.67 -6.18 -6.40
C VAL A 248 -17.08 -5.71 -6.68
N ALA A 249 -17.87 -5.62 -5.63
CA ALA A 249 -19.20 -5.05 -5.65
C ALA A 249 -19.44 -4.32 -4.33
N TRP A 250 -20.28 -3.30 -4.35
CA TRP A 250 -20.70 -2.57 -3.14
C TRP A 250 -22.20 -2.32 -3.14
N ALA A 251 -22.75 -2.19 -1.96
CA ALA A 251 -24.17 -1.83 -1.82
C ALA A 251 -24.45 -0.44 -2.43
N PRO A 252 -25.72 -0.18 -2.81
CA PRO A 252 -26.12 1.15 -3.27
C PRO A 252 -25.92 2.19 -2.18
#